data_91fbb3857f117df25cdbcff31f7069f0
#
_entry.id   91fbb3857f117df25cdbcff31f7069f0
#
_cell.length_a   1.000
_cell.length_b   1.000
_cell.length_c   1.000
_cell.angle_alpha   90.00
_cell.angle_beta   90.00
_cell.angle_gamma   90.00
#
_symmetry.space_group_name_H-M   'P 1'
#
loop_
_entity.id
_entity.type
_entity.pdbx_description
1 polymer ?
#
loop_
_entity_poly.entity_id
_entity_poly.type
_entity_poly.pdbx_seq_one_letter_code
_entity_poly.pdbx_strand_id
1 'polypeptide(L)'
;MDSTRRNLLKASASAAVGGIFAATQNAALAQAPASGSASPGPALTVPPLAGKIGMRLATCTLASGGAPTVVVVLDNGKMIDLQAEARRQKRNMPFDASSMLALIKSGNAGLEQVRALTEHALTRSASLLPVEGARFMSPIPRPERNIYCVGWNYLDHFEEGQKARFDKSVEKLPEHPVFFTKGTHTMNGPFDPIPHDPSYSNTTDWEAELAVIIGQSGRNISEERAMDYVFGYAPFNDTTVREAQQKLHGGQWFKGKSLDGHGPMGPWIVTAAGVKLDDLRVICRVNGVEKQNASYKQMYFKIPRIIAE
;
A
#
# COMPACT_ATOMS: atom_id res chain seq x y z
N MET A 1 -1.25 31.76 38.01
CA MET A 1 -0.90 31.65 36.59
C MET A 1 0.53 32.14 36.47
N ASP A 2 1.38 31.20 36.29
CA ASP A 2 2.83 31.28 36.56
C ASP A 2 3.58 32.14 35.54
N SER A 3 4.35 33.11 36.04
CA SER A 3 5.16 34.05 35.27
C SER A 3 6.36 33.41 34.55
N THR A 4 6.62 32.15 34.86
CA THR A 4 7.81 31.41 34.36
C THR A 4 7.70 30.98 32.89
N ARG A 5 6.49 30.82 32.36
CA ARG A 5 6.28 30.47 30.95
C ARG A 5 6.39 31.63 29.96
N ARG A 6 6.36 32.87 30.43
CA ARG A 6 6.47 34.06 29.55
C ARG A 6 7.90 34.47 29.23
N ASN A 7 8.86 34.01 29.99
CA ASN A 7 10.28 34.42 29.83
C ASN A 7 11.08 33.51 28.89
N LEU A 8 10.57 32.32 28.52
CA LEU A 8 11.24 31.43 27.56
C LEU A 8 11.06 31.83 26.08
N LEU A 9 10.08 32.69 25.79
CA LEU A 9 9.75 33.12 24.41
C LEU A 9 10.39 34.45 24.02
N LYS A 10 11.15 35.12 24.91
CA LYS A 10 11.79 36.40 24.64
C LYS A 10 13.32 36.37 24.48
N ALA A 11 13.95 35.22 24.55
CA ALA A 11 15.42 35.11 24.49
C ALA A 11 16.01 34.65 23.15
N SER A 12 15.25 34.63 22.07
CA SER A 12 15.74 34.20 20.74
C SER A 12 15.51 35.17 19.59
N ALA A 13 15.62 36.47 19.85
CA ALA A 13 15.57 37.44 18.80
C ALA A 13 16.69 38.51 19.03
N SER A 14 17.94 38.18 18.71
CA SER A 14 19.00 39.12 18.38
C SER A 14 20.34 38.42 18.24
N ALA A 15 20.67 38.00 17.03
CA ALA A 15 22.03 37.93 16.45
C ALA A 15 22.03 37.13 15.16
N ALA A 16 21.85 37.76 14.04
CA ALA A 16 22.34 37.25 12.75
C ALA A 16 22.38 38.40 11.74
N VAL A 17 23.50 39.05 11.65
CA VAL A 17 23.87 39.79 10.46
C VAL A 17 25.25 39.31 10.03
N GLY A 18 25.39 38.91 8.78
CA GLY A 18 26.64 38.87 8.05
C GLY A 18 27.23 37.46 7.84
N GLY A 19 27.04 36.94 6.64
CA GLY A 19 27.76 35.78 6.16
C GLY A 19 27.21 35.31 4.84
N ILE A 20 27.50 36.03 3.73
CA ILE A 20 27.25 35.55 2.37
C ILE A 20 28.26 34.45 2.11
N PHE A 21 27.83 33.21 2.22
CA PHE A 21 28.55 32.08 1.65
C PHE A 21 27.88 31.74 0.30
N ALA A 22 28.57 32.08 -0.78
CA ALA A 22 28.32 31.49 -2.09
C ALA A 22 28.74 30.01 -2.02
N ALA A 23 27.80 29.16 -1.69
CA ALA A 23 27.93 27.70 -1.88
C ALA A 23 27.60 27.40 -3.33
N THR A 24 28.62 27.17 -4.15
CA THR A 24 28.48 26.51 -5.44
C THR A 24 27.82 25.13 -5.17
N GLN A 25 26.58 25.05 -5.59
CA GLN A 25 25.84 23.76 -5.57
C GLN A 25 26.45 22.82 -6.62
N ASN A 26 27.38 21.98 -6.21
CA ASN A 26 27.55 20.69 -6.83
C ASN A 26 26.54 19.74 -6.13
N ALA A 27 25.29 19.83 -6.54
CA ALA A 27 24.33 18.77 -6.28
C ALA A 27 24.75 17.59 -7.16
N ALA A 28 25.59 16.73 -6.62
CA ALA A 28 25.65 15.36 -7.10
C ALA A 28 24.25 14.75 -6.86
N LEU A 29 23.41 14.80 -7.88
CA LEU A 29 22.25 13.94 -7.97
C LEU A 29 22.77 12.53 -7.77
N ALA A 30 22.49 11.95 -6.62
CA ALA A 30 22.65 10.53 -6.40
C ALA A 30 21.83 9.84 -7.52
N GLN A 31 22.52 9.41 -8.55
CA GLN A 31 21.92 8.56 -9.58
C GLN A 31 21.38 7.35 -8.85
N ALA A 32 20.09 7.16 -8.96
CA ALA A 32 19.48 5.90 -8.62
C ALA A 32 20.33 4.78 -9.31
N PRO A 33 20.64 3.67 -8.64
CA PRO A 33 21.44 2.63 -9.23
C PRO A 33 20.83 2.24 -10.57
N ALA A 34 21.67 2.25 -11.59
CA ALA A 34 21.31 1.89 -12.94
C ALA A 34 20.51 0.58 -12.89
N SER A 35 19.43 0.55 -13.63
CA SER A 35 18.54 -0.58 -13.82
C SER A 35 19.36 -1.85 -14.15
N GLY A 36 19.75 -2.59 -13.11
CA GLY A 36 20.09 -3.99 -13.28
C GLY A 36 18.88 -4.66 -13.92
N SER A 37 19.10 -5.48 -14.93
CA SER A 37 18.07 -6.28 -15.56
C SER A 37 17.30 -7.01 -14.46
N ALA A 38 16.08 -6.53 -14.16
CA ALA A 38 15.22 -7.17 -13.19
C ALA A 38 15.00 -8.61 -13.67
N SER A 39 15.40 -9.58 -12.86
CA SER A 39 15.03 -10.96 -13.09
C SER A 39 13.53 -11.03 -13.34
N PRO A 40 13.05 -11.84 -14.29
CA PRO A 40 11.61 -12.01 -14.47
C PRO A 40 11.02 -12.41 -13.12
N GLY A 41 10.01 -11.66 -12.65
CA GLY A 41 9.31 -11.98 -11.40
C GLY A 41 8.80 -13.42 -11.44
N PRO A 42 8.50 -14.01 -10.26
CA PRO A 42 7.98 -15.37 -10.20
C PRO A 42 6.73 -15.48 -11.07
N ALA A 43 6.51 -16.67 -11.65
CA ALA A 43 5.31 -16.94 -12.45
C ALA A 43 4.06 -16.57 -11.65
N LEU A 44 3.32 -15.57 -12.13
CA LEU A 44 2.12 -15.08 -11.46
C LEU A 44 1.00 -16.11 -11.59
N THR A 45 0.67 -16.74 -10.48
CA THR A 45 -0.57 -17.52 -10.38
C THR A 45 -1.73 -16.57 -10.13
N VAL A 46 -2.71 -16.56 -11.02
CA VAL A 46 -3.92 -15.73 -10.90
C VAL A 46 -5.04 -16.60 -10.35
N PRO A 47 -5.37 -16.53 -9.04
CA PRO A 47 -6.45 -17.33 -8.48
C PRO A 47 -7.81 -16.82 -8.98
N PRO A 48 -8.84 -17.68 -9.07
CA PRO A 48 -10.19 -17.23 -9.47
C PRO A 48 -10.76 -16.24 -8.45
N LEU A 49 -11.56 -15.28 -8.91
CA LEU A 49 -12.27 -14.35 -8.04
C LEU A 49 -13.49 -15.02 -7.38
N ALA A 50 -13.71 -14.72 -6.10
CA ALA A 50 -14.86 -15.23 -5.35
C ALA A 50 -16.19 -14.63 -5.85
N GLY A 51 -16.17 -13.40 -6.35
CA GLY A 51 -17.33 -12.68 -6.86
C GLY A 51 -17.31 -12.53 -8.38
N LYS A 52 -18.45 -12.75 -9.04
CA LYS A 52 -18.57 -12.64 -10.50
C LYS A 52 -18.33 -11.24 -11.05
N ILE A 53 -18.54 -10.21 -10.25
CA ILE A 53 -18.39 -8.79 -10.64
C ILE A 53 -17.09 -8.15 -10.11
N GLY A 54 -16.24 -8.92 -9.43
CA GLY A 54 -14.94 -8.46 -8.98
C GLY A 54 -13.97 -8.28 -10.13
N MET A 55 -13.04 -7.33 -9.96
CA MET A 55 -11.95 -7.09 -10.93
C MET A 55 -10.62 -7.02 -10.20
N ARG A 56 -9.55 -7.49 -10.86
CA ARG A 56 -8.17 -7.24 -10.44
C ARG A 56 -7.60 -6.08 -11.23
N LEU A 57 -7.24 -5.02 -10.53
CA LEU A 57 -6.73 -3.79 -11.10
C LEU A 57 -5.27 -3.64 -10.69
N ALA A 58 -4.38 -3.55 -11.65
CA ALA A 58 -2.94 -3.43 -11.41
C ALA A 58 -2.35 -2.22 -12.14
N THR A 59 -1.24 -1.72 -11.63
CA THR A 59 -0.36 -0.78 -12.33
C THR A 59 0.90 -1.51 -12.75
N CYS A 60 1.23 -1.48 -14.02
CA CYS A 60 2.42 -2.15 -14.54
C CYS A 60 3.05 -1.41 -15.72
N THR A 61 4.32 -1.69 -15.96
CA THR A 61 4.96 -1.42 -17.25
C THR A 61 4.81 -2.68 -18.10
N LEU A 62 4.34 -2.52 -19.34
CA LEU A 62 4.12 -3.64 -20.26
C LEU A 62 5.46 -4.27 -20.69
N ALA A 63 5.44 -5.52 -21.14
CA ALA A 63 6.61 -6.21 -21.69
C ALA A 63 7.21 -5.47 -22.90
N SER A 64 6.37 -4.74 -23.67
CA SER A 64 6.82 -3.87 -24.76
C SER A 64 7.51 -2.58 -24.30
N GLY A 65 7.59 -2.34 -22.98
CA GLY A 65 8.11 -1.10 -22.41
C GLY A 65 7.09 0.03 -22.39
N GLY A 66 7.54 1.24 -22.11
CA GLY A 66 6.70 2.44 -22.06
C GLY A 66 6.44 2.93 -20.63
N ALA A 67 5.54 3.91 -20.52
CA ALA A 67 5.10 4.43 -19.22
C ALA A 67 4.20 3.40 -18.49
N PRO A 68 4.15 3.45 -17.16
CA PRO A 68 3.20 2.65 -16.40
C PRO A 68 1.76 2.90 -16.84
N THR A 69 0.95 1.85 -16.87
CA THR A 69 -0.46 1.88 -17.22
C THR A 69 -1.30 1.08 -16.24
N VAL A 70 -2.60 1.35 -16.19
CA VAL A 70 -3.55 0.54 -15.40
C VAL A 70 -4.10 -0.58 -16.28
N VAL A 71 -4.09 -1.78 -15.73
CA VAL A 71 -4.58 -2.98 -16.42
C VAL A 71 -5.63 -3.71 -15.59
N VAL A 72 -6.55 -4.37 -16.27
CA VAL A 72 -7.41 -5.41 -15.68
C VAL A 72 -6.76 -6.76 -15.89
N VAL A 73 -6.49 -7.50 -14.81
CA VAL A 73 -5.88 -8.84 -14.86
C VAL A 73 -6.99 -9.89 -14.85
N LEU A 74 -6.97 -10.77 -15.85
CA LEU A 74 -7.96 -11.82 -16.07
C LEU A 74 -7.52 -13.16 -15.45
N ASP A 75 -8.49 -14.06 -15.20
CA ASP A 75 -8.23 -15.38 -14.59
C ASP A 75 -7.33 -16.29 -15.43
N ASN A 76 -7.25 -16.05 -16.73
CA ASN A 76 -6.47 -16.85 -17.68
C ASN A 76 -5.01 -16.38 -17.86
N GLY A 77 -4.50 -15.52 -16.96
CA GLY A 77 -3.15 -14.97 -17.07
C GLY A 77 -2.98 -13.95 -18.18
N LYS A 78 -4.07 -13.39 -18.69
CA LYS A 78 -4.07 -12.26 -19.62
C LYS A 78 -4.43 -10.98 -18.88
N MET A 79 -4.18 -9.85 -19.52
CA MET A 79 -4.55 -8.53 -19.00
C MET A 79 -5.01 -7.62 -20.13
N ILE A 80 -5.74 -6.58 -19.77
CA ILE A 80 -6.25 -5.56 -20.68
C ILE A 80 -5.70 -4.21 -20.23
N ASP A 81 -4.97 -3.53 -21.09
CA ASP A 81 -4.52 -2.15 -20.88
C ASP A 81 -5.72 -1.21 -21.07
N LEU A 82 -6.13 -0.56 -19.98
CA LEU A 82 -7.31 0.30 -19.98
C LEU A 82 -7.16 1.51 -20.92
N GLN A 83 -5.99 2.13 -20.94
CA GLN A 83 -5.76 3.30 -21.78
C GLN A 83 -5.74 2.93 -23.26
N ALA A 84 -5.05 1.85 -23.62
CA ALA A 84 -4.99 1.38 -25.01
C ALA A 84 -6.36 0.93 -25.48
N GLU A 85 -7.12 0.22 -24.63
CA GLU A 85 -8.46 -0.26 -24.99
C GLU A 85 -9.48 0.87 -25.10
N ALA A 86 -9.45 1.87 -24.21
CA ALA A 86 -10.29 3.05 -24.31
C ALA A 86 -10.06 3.81 -25.64
N ARG A 87 -8.80 3.98 -26.06
CA ARG A 87 -8.43 4.58 -27.35
C ARG A 87 -8.95 3.74 -28.51
N ARG A 88 -8.81 2.40 -28.46
CA ARG A 88 -9.27 1.48 -29.52
C ARG A 88 -10.78 1.54 -29.70
N GLN A 89 -11.51 1.62 -28.59
CA GLN A 89 -12.98 1.77 -28.62
C GLN A 89 -13.45 3.21 -28.85
N LYS A 90 -12.54 4.18 -28.97
CA LYS A 90 -12.85 5.62 -29.05
C LYS A 90 -13.76 6.08 -27.90
N ARG A 91 -13.57 5.50 -26.73
CA ARG A 91 -14.30 5.88 -25.51
C ARG A 91 -13.58 7.00 -24.77
N ASN A 92 -14.36 8.01 -24.39
CA ASN A 92 -13.90 9.02 -23.46
C ASN A 92 -14.13 8.50 -22.03
N MET A 93 -13.05 8.22 -21.31
CA MET A 93 -13.13 7.76 -19.92
C MET A 93 -13.36 8.95 -18.99
N PRO A 94 -14.15 8.81 -17.91
CA PRO A 94 -14.38 9.88 -16.93
C PRO A 94 -13.16 10.13 -16.01
N PHE A 95 -12.05 9.44 -16.24
CA PHE A 95 -10.80 9.53 -15.50
C PHE A 95 -9.62 9.26 -16.43
N ASP A 96 -8.40 9.62 -15.99
CA ASP A 96 -7.17 9.21 -16.66
C ASP A 96 -6.96 7.68 -16.51
N ALA A 97 -7.15 6.95 -17.61
CA ALA A 97 -7.06 5.49 -17.63
C ALA A 97 -5.62 4.95 -17.43
N SER A 98 -4.61 5.82 -17.33
CA SER A 98 -3.24 5.45 -16.93
C SER A 98 -2.99 5.59 -15.43
N SER A 99 -3.94 6.14 -14.67
CA SER A 99 -3.79 6.44 -13.26
C SER A 99 -4.76 5.65 -12.38
N MET A 100 -4.23 4.77 -11.53
CA MET A 100 -5.04 4.05 -10.54
C MET A 100 -5.74 5.00 -9.57
N LEU A 101 -5.07 6.06 -9.12
CA LEU A 101 -5.70 7.06 -8.25
C LEU A 101 -6.87 7.77 -8.93
N ALA A 102 -6.74 8.09 -10.22
CA ALA A 102 -7.83 8.71 -10.98
C ALA A 102 -9.02 7.74 -11.14
N LEU A 103 -8.74 6.46 -11.38
CA LEU A 103 -9.77 5.42 -11.41
C LEU A 103 -10.47 5.30 -10.05
N ILE A 104 -9.72 5.20 -8.94
CA ILE A 104 -10.30 5.09 -7.59
C ILE A 104 -11.19 6.30 -7.30
N LYS A 105 -10.72 7.51 -7.58
CA LYS A 105 -11.47 8.77 -7.38
C LYS A 105 -12.74 8.87 -8.23
N SER A 106 -12.81 8.17 -9.37
CA SER A 106 -14.00 8.14 -10.21
C SER A 106 -15.12 7.26 -9.63
N GLY A 107 -14.85 6.50 -8.59
CA GLY A 107 -15.82 5.70 -7.85
C GLY A 107 -16.54 4.66 -8.72
N ASN A 108 -17.80 4.41 -8.40
CA ASN A 108 -18.61 3.40 -9.10
C ASN A 108 -18.76 3.69 -10.61
N ALA A 109 -18.91 4.96 -10.98
CA ALA A 109 -19.04 5.33 -12.40
C ALA A 109 -17.79 4.94 -13.21
N GLY A 110 -16.60 5.12 -12.64
CA GLY A 110 -15.37 4.67 -13.27
C GLY A 110 -15.28 3.14 -13.36
N LEU A 111 -15.65 2.44 -12.29
CA LEU A 111 -15.65 0.96 -12.28
C LEU A 111 -16.64 0.38 -13.32
N GLU A 112 -17.80 0.98 -13.51
CA GLU A 112 -18.75 0.59 -14.55
C GLU A 112 -18.17 0.77 -15.95
N GLN A 113 -17.49 1.89 -16.20
CA GLN A 113 -16.81 2.12 -17.48
C GLN A 113 -15.69 1.10 -17.72
N VAL A 114 -14.89 0.77 -16.70
CA VAL A 114 -13.84 -0.27 -16.78
C VAL A 114 -14.48 -1.62 -17.08
N ARG A 115 -15.59 -1.96 -16.44
CA ARG A 115 -16.30 -3.23 -16.68
C ARG A 115 -16.81 -3.31 -18.13
N ALA A 116 -17.51 -2.29 -18.61
CA ALA A 116 -18.01 -2.25 -19.98
C ALA A 116 -16.87 -2.31 -21.02
N LEU A 117 -15.75 -1.65 -20.73
CA LEU A 117 -14.55 -1.67 -21.58
C LEU A 117 -13.92 -3.07 -21.61
N THR A 118 -13.85 -3.74 -20.45
CA THR A 118 -13.33 -5.09 -20.31
C THR A 118 -14.20 -6.12 -21.05
N GLU A 119 -15.51 -6.08 -20.87
CA GLU A 119 -16.47 -6.95 -21.57
C GLU A 119 -16.31 -6.87 -23.08
N HIS A 120 -16.20 -5.66 -23.61
CA HIS A 120 -15.96 -5.46 -25.04
C HIS A 120 -14.60 -6.01 -25.48
N ALA A 121 -13.53 -5.80 -24.69
CA ALA A 121 -12.18 -6.29 -24.98
C ALA A 121 -12.13 -7.82 -25.04
N LEU A 122 -12.91 -8.51 -24.20
CA LEU A 122 -12.97 -9.98 -24.17
C LEU A 122 -13.51 -10.58 -25.46
N THR A 123 -14.26 -9.83 -26.28
CA THR A 123 -14.71 -10.27 -27.62
C THR A 123 -13.62 -10.22 -28.69
N ARG A 124 -12.42 -9.71 -28.35
CA ARG A 124 -11.33 -9.45 -29.30
C ARG A 124 -9.99 -9.94 -28.75
N SER A 125 -9.46 -11.00 -29.29
CA SER A 125 -8.18 -11.57 -28.84
C SER A 125 -6.99 -10.59 -28.89
N ALA A 126 -6.98 -9.64 -29.83
CA ALA A 126 -5.95 -8.61 -29.97
C ALA A 126 -5.88 -7.60 -28.81
N SER A 127 -6.93 -7.54 -27.97
CA SER A 127 -6.96 -6.70 -26.75
C SER A 127 -6.33 -7.38 -25.54
N LEU A 128 -6.04 -8.67 -25.63
CA LEU A 128 -5.58 -9.47 -24.51
C LEU A 128 -4.04 -9.60 -24.55
N LEU A 129 -3.37 -8.96 -23.59
CA LEU A 129 -1.93 -9.01 -23.42
C LEU A 129 -1.56 -10.11 -22.40
N PRO A 130 -0.42 -10.79 -22.54
CA PRO A 130 0.09 -11.69 -21.51
C PRO A 130 0.52 -10.88 -20.27
N VAL A 131 0.33 -11.45 -19.08
CA VAL A 131 0.92 -10.89 -17.84
C VAL A 131 2.43 -11.13 -17.78
N GLU A 132 2.90 -12.13 -18.50
CA GLU A 132 4.29 -12.51 -18.57
C GLU A 132 5.14 -11.39 -19.19
N GLY A 133 6.28 -11.09 -18.57
CA GLY A 133 7.19 -10.02 -18.98
C GLY A 133 6.72 -8.61 -18.59
N ALA A 134 5.51 -8.43 -18.05
CA ALA A 134 5.11 -7.16 -17.48
C ALA A 134 5.75 -6.96 -16.10
N ARG A 135 6.22 -5.74 -15.81
CA ARG A 135 6.71 -5.36 -14.50
C ARG A 135 5.59 -4.74 -13.69
N PHE A 136 5.06 -5.49 -12.73
CA PHE A 136 4.04 -5.00 -11.80
C PHE A 136 4.67 -4.06 -10.78
N MET A 137 4.06 -2.91 -10.62
CA MET A 137 4.38 -1.93 -9.59
C MET A 137 3.40 -2.07 -8.43
N SER A 138 3.62 -1.32 -7.33
CA SER A 138 2.50 -1.09 -6.41
C SER A 138 1.28 -0.62 -7.22
N PRO A 139 0.07 -1.15 -6.98
CA PRO A 139 -1.13 -0.67 -7.67
C PRO A 139 -1.33 0.83 -7.52
N ILE A 140 -0.93 1.40 -6.38
CA ILE A 140 -0.90 2.84 -6.12
C ILE A 140 0.56 3.23 -5.84
N PRO A 141 1.38 3.53 -6.88
CA PRO A 141 2.82 3.77 -6.67
C PRO A 141 3.12 5.02 -5.84
N ARG A 142 2.22 5.99 -5.87
CA ARG A 142 2.34 7.26 -5.13
C ARG A 142 0.99 7.63 -4.52
N PRO A 143 0.69 7.16 -3.29
CA PRO A 143 -0.50 7.59 -2.58
C PRO A 143 -0.41 9.07 -2.21
N GLU A 144 -1.54 9.75 -2.15
CA GLU A 144 -1.59 11.19 -1.81
C GLU A 144 -1.43 11.47 -0.32
N ARG A 145 -1.66 10.45 0.51
CA ARG A 145 -1.55 10.53 1.97
C ARG A 145 -0.72 9.38 2.48
N ASN A 146 -0.21 9.51 3.69
CA ASN A 146 0.41 8.42 4.41
C ASN A 146 -0.56 7.24 4.54
N ILE A 147 0.02 6.04 4.61
CA ILE A 147 -0.73 4.81 4.85
C ILE A 147 -1.08 4.77 6.34
N TYR A 148 -2.36 4.73 6.67
CA TYR A 148 -2.82 4.49 8.03
C TYR A 148 -2.77 3.01 8.33
N CYS A 149 -2.19 2.64 9.45
CA CYS A 149 -2.04 1.27 9.90
C CYS A 149 -2.66 1.11 11.29
N VAL A 150 -3.09 -0.11 11.63
CA VAL A 150 -3.65 -0.45 12.94
C VAL A 150 -2.80 -1.52 13.60
N GLY A 151 -2.18 -1.15 14.73
CA GLY A 151 -1.35 -2.07 15.51
C GLY A 151 -2.17 -3.05 16.34
N TRP A 152 -1.59 -4.22 16.60
CA TRP A 152 -2.15 -5.29 17.47
C TRP A 152 -3.58 -5.73 17.10
N ASN A 153 -3.92 -5.70 15.83
CA ASN A 153 -5.29 -5.93 15.39
C ASN A 153 -5.62 -7.41 15.09
N TYR A 154 -4.67 -8.34 15.34
CA TYR A 154 -4.91 -9.78 15.29
C TYR A 154 -4.68 -10.39 16.65
N LEU A 155 -5.64 -11.17 17.16
CA LEU A 155 -5.59 -11.73 18.51
C LEU A 155 -4.36 -12.59 18.76
N ASP A 156 -4.01 -13.45 17.82
CA ASP A 156 -2.81 -14.30 17.92
C ASP A 156 -1.53 -13.48 18.04
N HIS A 157 -1.42 -12.39 17.25
CA HIS A 157 -0.28 -11.49 17.30
C HIS A 157 -0.19 -10.72 18.63
N PHE A 158 -1.32 -10.36 19.19
CA PHE A 158 -1.38 -9.74 20.52
C PHE A 158 -0.89 -10.71 21.61
N GLU A 159 -1.32 -11.97 21.56
CA GLU A 159 -0.89 -13.02 22.50
C GLU A 159 0.61 -13.35 22.36
N GLU A 160 1.14 -13.38 21.12
CA GLU A 160 2.57 -13.54 20.86
C GLU A 160 3.38 -12.38 21.42
N GLY A 161 2.93 -11.15 21.23
CA GLY A 161 3.55 -9.95 21.76
C GLY A 161 3.59 -9.95 23.29
N GLN A 162 2.52 -10.39 23.95
CA GLN A 162 2.48 -10.57 25.41
C GLN A 162 3.48 -11.63 25.89
N LYS A 163 3.59 -12.78 25.21
CA LYS A 163 4.53 -13.86 25.55
C LYS A 163 5.99 -13.44 25.33
N ALA A 164 6.26 -12.73 24.26
CA ALA A 164 7.60 -12.28 23.90
C ALA A 164 8.09 -11.12 24.76
N ARG A 165 7.22 -10.42 25.50
CA ARG A 165 7.52 -9.29 26.41
C ARG A 165 8.33 -8.15 25.77
N PHE A 166 8.27 -7.98 24.46
CA PHE A 166 8.97 -6.92 23.76
C PHE A 166 8.31 -5.55 23.94
N ASP A 167 7.00 -5.51 24.14
CA ASP A 167 6.27 -4.28 24.40
C ASP A 167 5.38 -4.44 25.64
N LYS A 168 5.78 -3.79 26.73
CA LYS A 168 4.99 -3.74 27.99
C LYS A 168 3.89 -2.68 27.96
N SER A 169 3.78 -1.92 26.88
CA SER A 169 2.87 -0.78 26.80
C SER A 169 1.39 -1.21 26.67
N VAL A 170 1.13 -2.47 26.28
CA VAL A 170 -0.23 -2.98 26.12
C VAL A 170 -0.42 -4.28 26.90
N GLU A 171 -0.89 -4.15 28.15
CA GLU A 171 -1.24 -5.30 28.99
C GLU A 171 -2.62 -5.88 28.67
N LYS A 172 -3.51 -5.08 28.06
CA LYS A 172 -4.88 -5.43 27.68
C LYS A 172 -5.12 -5.06 26.23
N LEU A 173 -6.08 -5.76 25.60
CA LEU A 173 -6.60 -5.34 24.29
C LEU A 173 -7.09 -3.90 24.37
N PRO A 174 -6.73 -3.05 23.40
CA PRO A 174 -7.12 -1.66 23.41
C PRO A 174 -8.63 -1.50 23.19
N GLU A 175 -9.22 -0.45 23.76
CA GLU A 175 -10.64 -0.09 23.53
C GLU A 175 -10.85 0.57 22.16
N HIS A 176 -9.81 1.21 21.63
CA HIS A 176 -9.79 1.90 20.34
C HIS A 176 -8.67 1.38 19.45
N PRO A 177 -8.83 1.38 18.11
CA PRO A 177 -7.76 1.02 17.18
C PRO A 177 -6.51 1.86 17.42
N VAL A 178 -5.36 1.19 17.53
CA VAL A 178 -4.07 1.85 17.73
C VAL A 178 -3.51 2.26 16.39
N PHE A 179 -3.78 3.49 15.97
CA PHE A 179 -3.31 4.00 14.69
C PHE A 179 -1.85 4.41 14.72
N PHE A 180 -1.15 4.03 13.67
CA PHE A 180 0.14 4.57 13.29
C PHE A 180 0.17 4.80 11.76
N THR A 181 1.29 5.23 11.21
CA THR A 181 1.36 5.58 9.79
C THR A 181 2.70 5.16 9.18
N LYS A 182 2.66 4.84 7.89
CA LYS A 182 3.85 4.77 7.03
C LYS A 182 3.85 5.95 6.06
N GLY A 183 5.03 6.48 5.77
CA GLY A 183 5.18 7.54 4.77
C GLY A 183 4.90 7.03 3.34
N THR A 184 4.49 7.92 2.45
CA THR A 184 4.18 7.60 1.05
C THR A 184 5.38 7.06 0.27
N HIS A 185 6.61 7.41 0.66
CA HIS A 185 7.87 6.96 0.07
C HIS A 185 8.20 5.49 0.36
N THR A 186 7.47 4.86 1.29
CA THR A 186 7.63 3.44 1.57
C THR A 186 7.08 2.54 0.48
N MET A 187 6.21 3.06 -0.39
CA MET A 187 5.56 2.25 -1.42
C MET A 187 6.59 1.61 -2.34
N ASN A 188 6.44 0.29 -2.52
CA ASN A 188 7.30 -0.53 -3.34
C ASN A 188 6.47 -1.50 -4.19
N GLY A 189 7.03 -1.97 -5.28
CA GLY A 189 6.38 -2.98 -6.11
C GLY A 189 6.35 -4.35 -5.39
N PRO A 190 5.39 -5.22 -5.75
CA PRO A 190 5.20 -6.51 -5.07
C PRO A 190 6.38 -7.49 -5.26
N PHE A 191 7.20 -7.27 -6.29
CA PHE A 191 8.35 -8.09 -6.65
C PHE A 191 9.67 -7.31 -6.65
N ASP A 192 9.63 -6.05 -6.26
CA ASP A 192 10.83 -5.24 -6.14
C ASP A 192 11.56 -5.59 -4.82
N PRO A 193 12.91 -5.53 -4.79
CA PRO A 193 13.66 -5.78 -3.57
C PRO A 193 13.34 -4.73 -2.50
N ILE A 194 13.29 -5.17 -1.25
CA ILE A 194 13.19 -4.27 -0.10
C ILE A 194 14.60 -3.84 0.25
N PRO A 195 14.92 -2.52 0.25
CA PRO A 195 16.24 -2.05 0.63
C PRO A 195 16.60 -2.48 2.06
N HIS A 196 17.82 -2.97 2.24
CA HIS A 196 18.35 -3.35 3.54
C HIS A 196 19.70 -2.70 3.76
N ASP A 197 19.84 -1.98 4.87
CA ASP A 197 21.09 -1.36 5.30
C ASP A 197 21.55 -1.99 6.63
N PRO A 198 22.49 -2.95 6.58
CA PRO A 198 23.00 -3.60 7.77
C PRO A 198 23.81 -2.66 8.69
N SER A 199 24.28 -1.52 8.17
CA SER A 199 24.95 -0.50 8.99
C SER A 199 23.98 0.27 9.89
N TYR A 200 22.71 0.35 9.47
CA TYR A 200 21.62 0.94 10.25
C TYR A 200 21.02 -0.07 11.23
N SER A 201 20.61 -1.25 10.77
CA SER A 201 20.08 -2.32 11.62
C SER A 201 19.96 -3.64 10.85
N ASN A 202 20.14 -4.76 11.58
CA ASN A 202 19.91 -6.12 11.07
C ASN A 202 18.55 -6.70 11.52
N THR A 203 17.61 -5.87 11.96
CA THR A 203 16.33 -6.32 12.53
C THR A 203 15.15 -6.04 11.61
N THR A 204 15.37 -6.09 10.30
CA THR A 204 14.29 -6.00 9.31
C THR A 204 13.42 -7.26 9.37
N ASP A 205 12.12 -7.06 9.49
CA ASP A 205 11.14 -8.11 9.69
C ASP A 205 9.96 -7.97 8.72
N TRP A 206 9.31 -9.09 8.40
CA TRP A 206 8.11 -9.15 7.55
C TRP A 206 6.85 -8.89 8.38
N GLU A 207 5.86 -8.29 7.77
CA GLU A 207 4.51 -8.15 8.32
C GLU A 207 3.50 -8.20 7.17
N ALA A 208 3.06 -9.40 6.80
CA ALA A 208 2.01 -9.56 5.79
C ALA A 208 0.70 -9.04 6.35
N GLU A 209 0.04 -8.15 5.60
CA GLU A 209 -1.14 -7.40 6.00
C GLU A 209 -2.19 -7.33 4.89
N LEU A 210 -3.41 -6.97 5.27
CA LEU A 210 -4.51 -6.64 4.38
C LEU A 210 -4.60 -5.13 4.21
N ALA A 211 -4.24 -4.62 3.03
CA ALA A 211 -4.53 -3.23 2.68
C ALA A 211 -5.99 -3.06 2.27
N VAL A 212 -6.67 -2.10 2.89
CA VAL A 212 -8.02 -1.66 2.56
C VAL A 212 -7.93 -0.35 1.79
N ILE A 213 -8.41 -0.33 0.56
CA ILE A 213 -8.33 0.84 -0.31
C ILE A 213 -9.64 1.61 -0.19
N ILE A 214 -9.56 2.85 0.32
CA ILE A 214 -10.70 3.75 0.43
C ILE A 214 -10.98 4.41 -0.92
N GLY A 215 -12.21 4.32 -1.38
CA GLY A 215 -12.63 4.73 -2.72
C GLY A 215 -13.31 6.10 -2.79
N GLN A 216 -13.73 6.65 -1.66
CA GLN A 216 -14.41 7.93 -1.63
C GLN A 216 -14.13 8.69 -0.34
N SER A 217 -14.19 10.01 -0.41
CA SER A 217 -14.03 10.86 0.76
C SER A 217 -15.24 10.78 1.69
N GLY A 218 -15.00 10.86 2.99
CA GLY A 218 -16.05 10.88 3.99
C GLY A 218 -15.59 11.47 5.32
N ARG A 219 -16.55 11.75 6.16
CA ARG A 219 -16.33 12.18 7.54
C ARG A 219 -17.51 11.73 8.39
N ASN A 220 -17.27 11.40 9.66
CA ASN A 220 -18.28 10.89 10.60
C ASN A 220 -19.05 9.70 9.99
N ILE A 221 -18.31 8.75 9.45
CA ILE A 221 -18.86 7.55 8.79
C ILE A 221 -19.26 6.58 9.90
N SER A 222 -20.52 6.13 9.91
CA SER A 222 -20.94 5.09 10.85
C SER A 222 -20.43 3.71 10.42
N GLU A 223 -20.32 2.77 11.36
CA GLU A 223 -19.87 1.40 11.07
C GLU A 223 -20.77 0.72 10.01
N GLU A 224 -22.08 0.97 10.05
CA GLU A 224 -23.03 0.39 9.09
C GLU A 224 -22.78 0.84 7.65
N ARG A 225 -22.23 2.05 7.49
CA ARG A 225 -21.95 2.63 6.18
C ARG A 225 -20.49 2.53 5.74
N ALA A 226 -19.62 2.09 6.64
CA ALA A 226 -18.18 2.10 6.42
C ALA A 226 -17.76 1.33 5.15
N MET A 227 -18.42 0.19 4.90
CA MET A 227 -18.10 -0.65 3.75
C MET A 227 -18.46 -0.02 2.40
N ASP A 228 -19.35 0.97 2.37
CA ASP A 228 -19.69 1.73 1.15
C ASP A 228 -18.49 2.53 0.64
N TYR A 229 -17.53 2.82 1.52
CA TYR A 229 -16.33 3.61 1.23
C TYR A 229 -15.17 2.77 0.73
N VAL A 230 -15.27 1.44 0.77
CA VAL A 230 -14.18 0.54 0.39
C VAL A 230 -14.20 0.28 -1.11
N PHE A 231 -13.12 0.68 -1.79
CA PHE A 231 -12.91 0.39 -3.21
C PHE A 231 -12.47 -1.06 -3.44
N GLY A 232 -11.59 -1.58 -2.59
CA GLY A 232 -11.04 -2.91 -2.74
C GLY A 232 -9.94 -3.22 -1.73
N TYR A 233 -9.25 -4.32 -2.00
CA TYR A 233 -8.25 -4.89 -1.10
C TYR A 233 -7.00 -5.30 -1.87
N ALA A 234 -5.85 -5.23 -1.21
CA ALA A 234 -4.59 -5.71 -1.74
C ALA A 234 -3.74 -6.37 -0.65
N PRO A 235 -2.85 -7.32 -0.97
CA PRO A 235 -1.78 -7.70 -0.06
C PRO A 235 -0.83 -6.52 0.17
N PHE A 236 -0.34 -6.39 1.39
CA PHE A 236 0.63 -5.40 1.79
C PHE A 236 1.66 -6.04 2.73
N ASN A 237 2.91 -5.61 2.63
CA ASN A 237 3.92 -5.99 3.61
C ASN A 237 4.34 -4.74 4.41
N ASP A 238 3.92 -4.67 5.67
CA ASP A 238 4.27 -3.59 6.59
C ASP A 238 5.69 -3.81 7.15
N THR A 239 6.67 -3.97 6.24
CA THR A 239 8.05 -4.26 6.59
C THR A 239 8.57 -3.30 7.66
N THR A 240 9.17 -3.88 8.69
CA THR A 240 9.51 -3.18 9.93
C THR A 240 10.98 -3.37 10.28
N VAL A 241 11.67 -2.30 10.65
CA VAL A 241 12.96 -2.38 11.34
C VAL A 241 12.69 -2.36 12.84
N ARG A 242 12.69 -3.54 13.47
CA ARG A 242 12.24 -3.73 14.87
C ARG A 242 13.02 -2.90 15.88
N GLU A 243 14.33 -2.77 15.71
CA GLU A 243 15.13 -1.95 16.60
C GLU A 243 14.75 -0.48 16.53
N ALA A 244 14.56 0.06 15.33
CA ALA A 244 14.12 1.44 15.14
C ALA A 244 12.68 1.67 15.65
N GLN A 245 11.81 0.66 15.54
CA GLN A 245 10.45 0.72 16.04
C GLN A 245 10.38 0.74 17.56
N GLN A 246 11.16 -0.13 18.23
CA GLN A 246 10.95 -0.42 19.65
C GLN A 246 11.93 0.27 20.59
N LYS A 247 13.21 0.40 20.17
CA LYS A 247 14.28 0.86 21.05
C LYS A 247 14.75 2.27 20.77
N LEU A 248 14.79 2.63 19.50
CA LEU A 248 15.20 3.96 19.08
C LEU A 248 13.98 4.90 19.06
N HIS A 249 14.19 6.18 18.97
CA HIS A 249 13.16 7.19 18.75
C HIS A 249 12.03 7.25 19.81
N GLY A 250 12.32 6.88 21.08
CA GLY A 250 11.37 7.01 22.19
C GLY A 250 10.12 6.16 22.06
N GLY A 251 10.20 5.02 21.36
CA GLY A 251 9.06 4.12 21.13
C GLY A 251 8.07 4.61 20.06
N GLN A 252 8.43 5.63 19.27
CA GLN A 252 7.62 6.06 18.12
C GLN A 252 7.88 5.14 16.93
N TRP A 253 6.82 4.51 16.43
CA TRP A 253 6.94 3.47 15.41
C TRP A 253 7.27 3.98 14.02
N PHE A 254 6.95 5.24 13.73
CA PHE A 254 7.02 5.82 12.38
C PHE A 254 8.37 5.56 11.69
N LYS A 255 9.49 5.80 12.38
CA LYS A 255 10.82 5.63 11.77
C LYS A 255 11.11 4.16 11.41
N GLY A 256 10.79 3.21 12.29
CA GLY A 256 10.97 1.78 12.02
C GLY A 256 10.04 1.22 10.95
N LYS A 257 8.92 1.90 10.69
CA LYS A 257 7.90 1.56 9.70
C LYS A 257 8.05 2.30 8.37
N SER A 258 8.87 3.37 8.30
CA SER A 258 8.88 4.30 7.17
C SER A 258 10.27 4.48 6.55
N LEU A 259 10.99 3.40 6.32
CA LEU A 259 12.17 3.42 5.45
C LEU A 259 11.73 3.31 3.99
N ASP A 260 12.55 3.85 3.07
CA ASP A 260 12.28 3.84 1.64
C ASP A 260 12.05 2.40 1.13
N GLY A 261 10.96 2.18 0.39
CA GLY A 261 10.64 0.87 -0.18
C GLY A 261 10.17 -0.20 0.80
N HIS A 262 9.95 0.13 2.09
CA HIS A 262 9.52 -0.81 3.15
C HIS A 262 8.00 -1.01 3.21
N GLY A 263 7.31 -0.86 2.09
CA GLY A 263 5.86 -1.06 1.95
C GLY A 263 5.48 -1.69 0.62
N PRO A 264 5.97 -2.91 0.29
CA PRO A 264 5.54 -3.62 -0.90
C PRO A 264 4.03 -3.86 -0.88
N MET A 265 3.34 -3.50 -1.97
CA MET A 265 1.90 -3.70 -2.14
C MET A 265 1.57 -4.31 -3.49
N GLY A 266 0.59 -5.19 -3.54
CA GLY A 266 0.09 -5.75 -4.78
C GLY A 266 0.30 -7.27 -4.90
N PRO A 267 0.21 -7.83 -6.12
CA PRO A 267 0.38 -7.18 -7.44
C PRO A 267 -0.84 -6.40 -7.96
N TRP A 268 -2.01 -6.56 -7.36
CA TRP A 268 -3.23 -5.87 -7.77
C TRP A 268 -4.13 -5.52 -6.60
N ILE A 269 -5.06 -4.62 -6.85
CA ILE A 269 -6.24 -4.41 -6.02
C ILE A 269 -7.34 -5.31 -6.55
N VAL A 270 -7.97 -6.10 -5.69
CA VAL A 270 -9.24 -6.75 -5.98
C VAL A 270 -10.36 -5.81 -5.53
N THR A 271 -11.26 -5.42 -6.45
CA THR A 271 -12.40 -4.57 -6.08
C THR A 271 -13.27 -5.25 -5.02
N ALA A 272 -13.89 -4.47 -4.14
CA ALA A 272 -14.61 -4.98 -2.97
C ALA A 272 -15.64 -6.07 -3.32
N ALA A 273 -16.34 -5.91 -4.45
CA ALA A 273 -17.32 -6.89 -4.94
C ALA A 273 -16.72 -8.26 -5.32
N GLY A 274 -15.40 -8.36 -5.47
CA GLY A 274 -14.68 -9.61 -5.79
C GLY A 274 -14.17 -10.37 -4.58
N VAL A 275 -14.44 -9.87 -3.35
CA VAL A 275 -13.85 -10.40 -2.12
C VAL A 275 -14.94 -10.79 -1.12
N LYS A 276 -14.83 -12.01 -0.60
CA LYS A 276 -15.56 -12.46 0.59
C LYS A 276 -14.61 -12.39 1.78
N LEU A 277 -14.79 -11.38 2.64
CA LEU A 277 -13.89 -11.12 3.77
C LEU A 277 -13.76 -12.33 4.70
N ASP A 278 -14.84 -13.03 4.97
CA ASP A 278 -14.84 -14.20 5.86
C ASP A 278 -13.98 -15.36 5.37
N ASP A 279 -13.71 -15.41 4.07
CA ASP A 279 -12.86 -16.43 3.45
C ASP A 279 -11.39 -15.98 3.33
N LEU A 280 -11.10 -14.69 3.68
CA LEU A 280 -9.76 -14.15 3.55
C LEU A 280 -8.81 -14.71 4.61
N ARG A 281 -7.62 -15.03 4.14
CA ARG A 281 -6.43 -15.32 4.95
C ARG A 281 -5.26 -14.47 4.49
N VAL A 282 -4.51 -13.97 5.46
CA VAL A 282 -3.23 -13.30 5.23
C VAL A 282 -2.13 -14.29 5.56
N ILE A 283 -1.31 -14.63 4.58
CA ILE A 283 -0.26 -15.65 4.71
C ILE A 283 1.08 -15.05 4.30
N CYS A 284 2.09 -15.18 5.16
CA CYS A 284 3.47 -14.88 4.84
C CYS A 284 4.32 -16.15 4.77
N ARG A 285 5.12 -16.27 3.70
CA ARG A 285 6.14 -17.32 3.59
C ARG A 285 7.49 -16.68 3.32
N VAL A 286 8.49 -17.09 4.10
CA VAL A 286 9.88 -16.67 3.92
C VAL A 286 10.69 -17.91 3.50
N ASN A 287 11.29 -17.87 2.33
CA ASN A 287 12.00 -19.02 1.74
C ASN A 287 11.15 -20.30 1.68
N GLY A 288 9.86 -20.15 1.37
CA GLY A 288 8.89 -21.24 1.30
C GLY A 288 8.31 -21.70 2.65
N VAL A 289 8.86 -21.22 3.78
CA VAL A 289 8.38 -21.56 5.13
C VAL A 289 7.30 -20.57 5.55
N GLU A 290 6.13 -21.08 5.94
CA GLU A 290 5.03 -20.28 6.45
C GLU A 290 5.41 -19.64 7.80
N LYS A 291 5.30 -18.32 7.89
CA LYS A 291 5.63 -17.50 9.04
C LYS A 291 4.42 -16.79 9.65
N GLN A 292 3.44 -16.47 8.82
CA GLN A 292 2.16 -15.89 9.26
C GLN A 292 1.03 -16.59 8.52
N ASN A 293 -0.08 -16.82 9.22
CA ASN A 293 -1.29 -17.38 8.63
C ASN A 293 -2.49 -17.01 9.49
N ALA A 294 -3.09 -15.87 9.23
CA ALA A 294 -4.21 -15.35 9.98
C ALA A 294 -5.47 -15.22 9.10
N SER A 295 -6.62 -15.49 9.68
CA SER A 295 -7.93 -15.28 9.04
C SER A 295 -8.44 -13.87 9.35
N TYR A 296 -9.17 -13.25 8.42
CA TYR A 296 -9.91 -12.02 8.68
C TYR A 296 -10.81 -12.13 9.93
N LYS A 297 -11.34 -13.30 10.22
CA LYS A 297 -12.17 -13.55 11.40
C LYS A 297 -11.43 -13.32 12.72
N GLN A 298 -10.11 -13.44 12.74
CA GLN A 298 -9.26 -13.21 13.91
C GLN A 298 -8.91 -11.73 14.12
N MET A 299 -9.24 -10.86 13.15
CA MET A 299 -9.07 -9.41 13.29
C MET A 299 -9.94 -8.91 14.46
N TYR A 300 -9.32 -8.20 15.41
CA TYR A 300 -9.99 -7.70 16.61
C TYR A 300 -10.96 -6.56 16.28
N PHE A 301 -10.44 -5.43 15.80
CA PHE A 301 -11.27 -4.38 15.22
C PHE A 301 -11.54 -4.71 13.75
N LYS A 302 -12.80 -4.92 13.41
CA LYS A 302 -13.21 -5.16 12.02
C LYS A 302 -13.10 -3.88 11.19
N ILE A 303 -13.00 -4.03 9.87
CA ILE A 303 -12.85 -2.90 8.94
C ILE A 303 -13.89 -1.80 9.17
N PRO A 304 -15.21 -2.09 9.39
CA PRO A 304 -16.18 -1.04 9.68
C PRO A 304 -15.82 -0.18 10.90
N ARG A 305 -15.38 -0.81 12.00
CA ARG A 305 -14.97 -0.09 13.22
C ARG A 305 -13.74 0.79 12.95
N ILE A 306 -12.76 0.30 12.20
CA ILE A 306 -11.54 1.07 11.87
C ILE A 306 -11.88 2.31 11.03
N ILE A 307 -12.82 2.19 10.09
CA ILE A 307 -13.23 3.31 9.23
C ILE A 307 -14.06 4.33 10.00
N ALA A 308 -14.88 3.89 10.95
CA ALA A 308 -15.74 4.76 11.75
C ALA A 308 -14.95 5.57 12.76
N GLU A 309 -13.82 5.05 13.29
CA GLU A 309 -12.92 5.73 14.21
C GLU A 309 -12.16 6.89 13.55
#